data_2f910e2811a2660cfd5587ef32d96a96
#
_entry.id   2f910e2811a2660cfd5587ef32d96a96
#
_cell.length_a   1.000
_cell.length_b   1.000
_cell.length_c   1.000
_cell.angle_alpha   90.00
_cell.angle_beta   90.00
_cell.angle_gamma   90.00
#
_symmetry.space_group_name_H-M   'P 1'
#
loop_
_entity.id
_entity.type
_entity.pdbx_description
1 polymer ?
#
loop_
_entity_poly.entity_id
_entity_poly.type
_entity_poly.pdbx_seq_one_letter_code
_entity_poly.pdbx_strand_id
1 'polypeptide(L)'
;MTALLRPALGLLATLSLLTGLVYPAVVTGLAQLLPTPSYAKLIGQSFSAPGYFWSRPSATTRFAYDASASSGSNLGPSNPALHTAVRARIEMLRAADAGNAGPVPVDLVTTSGSGLDPHITPAAALHQVPRVARARNLGEERFRALVESHIEERTFGLLGERRVNVLLLNRDLDRLQAGGG
;
A
#
# COMPACT_ATOMS: atom_id res chain seq x y z
N MET A 1 43.17 -35.15 2.74
CA MET A 1 42.04 -34.46 2.05
C MET A 1 40.72 -35.19 2.20
N THR A 2 40.70 -36.52 2.17
CA THR A 2 39.47 -37.35 2.30
C THR A 2 38.81 -37.26 3.70
N ALA A 3 39.55 -36.93 4.77
CA ALA A 3 39.02 -36.82 6.13
C ALA A 3 38.05 -35.65 6.33
N LEU A 4 38.17 -34.55 5.56
CA LEU A 4 37.28 -33.38 5.59
C LEU A 4 36.12 -33.52 4.62
N LEU A 5 36.23 -34.36 3.60
CA LEU A 5 35.21 -34.48 2.56
C LEU A 5 33.90 -35.07 3.11
N ARG A 6 34.00 -36.10 3.94
CA ARG A 6 32.82 -36.73 4.55
C ARG A 6 32.00 -35.78 5.44
N PRO A 7 32.60 -35.05 6.43
CA PRO A 7 31.86 -34.12 7.23
C PRO A 7 31.34 -32.91 6.40
N ALA A 8 32.10 -32.44 5.40
CA ALA A 8 31.63 -31.37 4.52
C ALA A 8 30.41 -31.77 3.68
N LEU A 9 30.44 -32.96 3.07
CA LEU A 9 29.26 -33.47 2.33
C LEU A 9 28.07 -33.75 3.25
N GLY A 10 28.32 -34.30 4.44
CA GLY A 10 27.30 -34.53 5.43
C GLY A 10 26.64 -33.22 5.88
N LEU A 11 27.43 -32.20 6.19
CA LEU A 11 26.92 -30.89 6.59
C LEU A 11 26.16 -30.22 5.43
N LEU A 12 26.70 -30.26 4.21
CA LEU A 12 26.02 -29.73 3.02
C LEU A 12 24.67 -30.41 2.81
N ALA A 13 24.62 -31.73 2.83
CA ALA A 13 23.38 -32.48 2.66
C ALA A 13 22.36 -32.19 3.76
N THR A 14 22.80 -32.13 5.02
CA THR A 14 21.94 -31.84 6.17
C THR A 14 21.36 -30.42 6.09
N LEU A 15 22.21 -29.42 5.82
CA LEU A 15 21.75 -28.03 5.68
C LEU A 15 20.84 -27.85 4.46
N SER A 16 21.17 -28.48 3.34
CA SER A 16 20.30 -28.42 2.14
C SER A 16 18.94 -29.05 2.40
N LEU A 17 18.89 -30.19 3.09
CA LEU A 17 17.63 -30.82 3.47
C LEU A 17 16.84 -29.96 4.45
N LEU A 18 17.50 -29.42 5.45
CA LEU A 18 16.86 -28.58 6.47
C LEU A 18 16.29 -27.29 5.88
N THR A 19 17.10 -26.55 5.11
CA THR A 19 16.72 -25.24 4.58
C THR A 19 15.90 -25.32 3.29
N GLY A 20 16.15 -26.34 2.46
CA GLY A 20 15.50 -26.50 1.15
C GLY A 20 14.20 -27.33 1.19
N LEU A 21 14.02 -28.19 2.20
CA LEU A 21 12.83 -29.04 2.28
C LEU A 21 12.08 -28.87 3.61
N VAL A 22 12.74 -29.14 4.73
CA VAL A 22 12.07 -29.18 6.04
C VAL A 22 11.53 -27.80 6.42
N TYR A 23 12.37 -26.76 6.37
CA TYR A 23 11.95 -25.40 6.73
C TYR A 23 10.82 -24.89 5.81
N PRO A 24 10.88 -24.93 4.49
CA PRO A 24 9.79 -24.51 3.63
C PRO A 24 8.50 -25.32 3.87
N ALA A 25 8.60 -26.63 4.06
CA ALA A 25 7.44 -27.47 4.33
C ALA A 25 6.74 -27.10 5.66
N VAL A 26 7.52 -26.89 6.72
CA VAL A 26 6.98 -26.46 8.04
C VAL A 26 6.34 -25.08 7.94
N VAL A 27 7.02 -24.11 7.32
CA VAL A 27 6.46 -22.74 7.17
C VAL A 27 5.20 -22.75 6.33
N THR A 28 5.18 -23.50 5.23
CA THR A 28 3.98 -23.64 4.38
C THR A 28 2.84 -24.31 5.13
N GLY A 29 3.11 -25.38 5.85
CA GLY A 29 2.11 -26.08 6.66
C GLY A 29 1.51 -25.19 7.75
N LEU A 30 2.34 -24.46 8.47
CA LEU A 30 1.88 -23.48 9.48
C LEU A 30 1.08 -22.34 8.84
N ALA A 31 1.53 -21.82 7.68
CA ALA A 31 0.81 -20.76 6.98
C ALA A 31 -0.58 -21.18 6.52
N GLN A 32 -0.77 -22.44 6.16
CA GLN A 32 -2.09 -22.97 5.78
C GLN A 32 -3.05 -23.11 6.95
N LEU A 33 -2.54 -23.21 8.19
CA LEU A 33 -3.37 -23.25 9.41
C LEU A 33 -3.81 -21.85 9.87
N LEU A 34 -3.16 -20.79 9.36
CA LEU A 34 -3.53 -19.41 9.67
C LEU A 34 -4.67 -18.95 8.75
N PRO A 35 -5.64 -18.19 9.27
CA PRO A 35 -6.68 -17.61 8.42
C PRO A 35 -6.06 -16.69 7.40
N THR A 36 -6.09 -17.09 6.12
CA THR A 36 -5.68 -16.21 5.02
C THR A 36 -6.71 -15.09 4.87
N PRO A 37 -6.29 -13.82 4.95
CA PRO A 37 -7.21 -12.73 4.64
C PRO A 37 -7.72 -12.92 3.21
N SER A 38 -9.02 -12.75 2.98
CA SER A 38 -9.68 -12.91 1.67
C SER A 38 -9.13 -11.98 0.57
N TYR A 39 -8.19 -11.12 0.89
CA TYR A 39 -7.49 -10.17 0.00
C TYR A 39 -6.12 -9.83 0.59
N ALA A 40 -5.20 -9.53 -0.28
CA ALA A 40 -3.85 -9.14 0.11
C ALA A 40 -3.85 -7.73 0.72
N LYS A 41 -4.06 -7.62 2.04
CA LYS A 41 -4.05 -6.34 2.78
C LYS A 41 -2.76 -5.52 2.60
N LEU A 42 -1.69 -6.19 2.18
CA LEU A 42 -0.35 -5.61 2.03
C LEU A 42 -0.03 -5.17 0.60
N ILE A 43 -0.92 -5.43 -0.36
CA ILE A 43 -0.76 -5.02 -1.75
C ILE A 43 -1.80 -3.98 -2.07
N GLY A 44 -1.35 -2.82 -2.53
CA GLY A 44 -2.20 -1.72 -2.95
C GLY A 44 -3.03 -2.08 -4.19
N GLN A 45 -4.06 -1.29 -4.39
CA GLN A 45 -4.92 -1.36 -5.56
C GLN A 45 -5.12 0.03 -6.14
N SER A 46 -5.34 0.09 -7.44
CA SER A 46 -5.63 1.34 -8.13
C SER A 46 -7.11 1.70 -7.97
N PHE A 47 -7.37 2.86 -7.39
CA PHE A 47 -8.69 3.45 -7.31
C PHE A 47 -8.69 4.75 -8.12
N SER A 48 -9.64 4.91 -9.03
CA SER A 48 -9.79 6.10 -9.88
C SER A 48 -11.17 6.76 -9.80
N ALA A 49 -12.17 6.03 -9.30
CA ALA A 49 -13.50 6.59 -9.15
C ALA A 49 -13.54 7.69 -8.06
N PRO A 50 -14.26 8.81 -8.27
CA PRO A 50 -14.26 9.95 -7.35
C PRO A 50 -14.82 9.63 -5.95
N GLY A 51 -15.66 8.62 -5.84
CA GLY A 51 -16.26 8.16 -4.56
C GLY A 51 -15.35 7.27 -3.71
N TYR A 52 -14.09 7.05 -4.10
CA TYR A 52 -13.11 6.26 -3.34
C TYR A 52 -11.90 7.08 -2.95
N PHE A 53 -11.24 6.71 -1.87
CA PHE A 53 -9.91 7.20 -1.55
C PHE A 53 -8.90 6.61 -2.53
N TRP A 54 -8.05 7.46 -3.08
CA TRP A 54 -7.01 7.05 -4.04
C TRP A 54 -5.73 6.71 -3.32
N SER A 55 -5.07 5.67 -3.79
CA SER A 55 -3.79 5.19 -3.29
C SER A 55 -2.62 6.02 -3.85
N ARG A 56 -1.40 5.76 -3.36
CA ARG A 56 -0.17 6.31 -3.95
C ARG A 56 -0.02 5.86 -5.40
N PRO A 57 0.65 6.65 -6.25
CA PRO A 57 1.02 6.19 -7.58
C PRO A 57 1.95 4.97 -7.51
N SER A 58 1.71 3.98 -8.37
CA SER A 58 2.58 2.82 -8.54
C SER A 58 3.50 3.00 -9.74
N ALA A 59 4.76 2.56 -9.63
CA ALA A 59 5.75 2.58 -10.71
C ALA A 59 6.07 1.19 -11.27
N THR A 60 5.26 0.18 -10.97
CA THR A 60 5.41 -1.15 -11.54
C THR A 60 5.16 -1.15 -13.05
N THR A 61 5.91 -1.96 -13.80
CA THR A 61 6.08 -1.78 -15.25
C THR A 61 4.93 -2.29 -16.11
N ARG A 62 4.23 -3.35 -15.69
CA ARG A 62 3.16 -3.96 -16.50
C ARG A 62 1.81 -3.30 -16.26
N PHE A 63 1.43 -3.21 -15.01
CA PHE A 63 0.24 -2.54 -14.50
C PHE A 63 0.52 -2.05 -13.08
N ALA A 64 -0.30 -1.14 -12.60
CA ALA A 64 -0.13 -0.62 -11.24
C ALA A 64 -0.32 -1.72 -10.19
N TYR A 65 0.58 -1.76 -9.21
CA TYR A 65 0.60 -2.76 -8.11
C TYR A 65 0.85 -4.21 -8.57
N ASP A 66 1.65 -4.39 -9.61
CA ASP A 66 2.07 -5.71 -10.06
C ASP A 66 3.07 -6.32 -9.07
N ALA A 67 2.60 -7.30 -8.27
CA ALA A 67 3.42 -7.98 -7.28
C ALA A 67 4.55 -8.82 -7.90
N SER A 68 4.45 -9.19 -9.18
CA SER A 68 5.49 -9.92 -9.90
C SER A 68 6.64 -9.02 -10.38
N ALA A 69 6.45 -7.69 -10.35
CA ALA A 69 7.39 -6.70 -10.86
C ALA A 69 7.55 -5.50 -9.90
N SER A 70 7.66 -5.79 -8.59
CA SER A 70 7.87 -4.76 -7.56
C SER A 70 9.04 -3.85 -7.91
N SER A 71 8.77 -2.55 -8.06
CA SER A 71 9.78 -1.54 -8.38
C SER A 71 9.32 -0.13 -8.05
N GLY A 72 10.28 0.76 -7.76
CA GLY A 72 10.06 2.20 -7.67
C GLY A 72 10.47 2.92 -8.95
N SER A 73 10.14 4.20 -9.07
CA SER A 73 10.55 5.01 -10.22
C SER A 73 12.06 5.30 -10.29
N ASN A 74 12.75 5.22 -9.16
CA ASN A 74 14.18 5.52 -9.00
C ASN A 74 14.62 6.90 -9.55
N LEU A 75 13.67 7.84 -9.68
CA LEU A 75 13.94 9.19 -10.15
C LEU A 75 14.46 10.07 -9.01
N GLY A 76 15.62 10.67 -9.22
CA GLY A 76 16.18 11.63 -8.27
C GLY A 76 15.41 12.97 -8.28
N PRO A 77 15.57 13.80 -7.21
CA PRO A 77 14.84 15.07 -7.08
C PRO A 77 15.13 16.08 -8.18
N SER A 78 16.29 16.02 -8.82
CA SER A 78 16.69 16.89 -9.94
C SER A 78 16.26 16.37 -11.31
N ASN A 79 15.65 15.19 -11.39
CA ASN A 79 15.27 14.59 -12.67
C ASN A 79 14.01 15.27 -13.24
N PRO A 80 14.06 15.85 -14.48
CA PRO A 80 12.91 16.51 -15.10
C PRO A 80 11.67 15.60 -15.24
N ALA A 81 11.87 14.29 -15.45
CA ALA A 81 10.76 13.35 -15.55
C ALA A 81 9.96 13.23 -14.23
N LEU A 82 10.63 13.35 -13.07
CA LEU A 82 9.94 13.40 -11.78
C LEU A 82 9.05 14.64 -11.69
N HIS A 83 9.60 15.81 -12.04
CA HIS A 83 8.84 17.07 -11.99
C HIS A 83 7.62 17.03 -12.93
N THR A 84 7.78 16.50 -14.14
CA THR A 84 6.69 16.35 -15.10
C THR A 84 5.61 15.42 -14.55
N ALA A 85 5.98 14.27 -14.00
CA ALA A 85 5.05 13.31 -13.43
C ALA A 85 4.30 13.87 -12.21
N VAL A 86 4.99 14.60 -11.34
CA VAL A 86 4.38 15.26 -10.16
C VAL A 86 3.38 16.32 -10.59
N ARG A 87 3.73 17.19 -11.56
CA ARG A 87 2.80 18.21 -12.08
C ARG A 87 1.54 17.60 -12.67
N ALA A 88 1.67 16.59 -13.52
CA ALA A 88 0.52 15.92 -14.10
C ALA A 88 -0.41 15.31 -13.04
N ARG A 89 0.14 14.74 -11.97
CA ARG A 89 -0.63 14.20 -10.85
C ARG A 89 -1.32 15.29 -10.03
N ILE A 90 -0.65 16.41 -9.78
CA ILE A 90 -1.27 17.56 -9.11
C ILE A 90 -2.46 18.10 -9.94
N GLU A 91 -2.29 18.24 -11.25
CA GLU A 91 -3.35 18.69 -12.15
C GLU A 91 -4.54 17.73 -12.13
N MET A 92 -4.29 16.43 -12.19
CA MET A 92 -5.33 15.39 -12.09
C MET A 92 -6.08 15.46 -10.76
N LEU A 93 -5.38 15.60 -9.62
CA LEU A 93 -6.00 15.70 -8.30
C LEU A 93 -6.83 16.97 -8.17
N ARG A 94 -6.34 18.10 -8.65
CA ARG A 94 -7.07 19.38 -8.66
C ARG A 94 -8.30 19.36 -9.58
N ALA A 95 -8.19 18.71 -10.73
CA ALA A 95 -9.34 18.54 -11.63
C ALA A 95 -10.44 17.65 -10.99
N ALA A 96 -10.05 16.64 -10.24
CA ALA A 96 -10.99 15.77 -9.52
C ALA A 96 -11.62 16.43 -8.28
N ASP A 97 -10.97 17.46 -7.73
CA ASP A 97 -11.41 18.17 -6.52
C ASP A 97 -11.18 19.70 -6.65
N ALA A 98 -11.86 20.32 -7.62
CA ALA A 98 -11.68 21.74 -7.97
C ALA A 98 -11.95 22.72 -6.80
N GLY A 99 -12.70 22.30 -5.77
CA GLY A 99 -12.97 23.10 -4.58
C GLY A 99 -11.87 23.05 -3.51
N ASN A 100 -10.88 22.16 -3.66
CA ASN A 100 -9.82 21.96 -2.67
C ASN A 100 -8.55 22.74 -3.06
N ALA A 101 -8.39 23.92 -2.46
CA ALA A 101 -7.22 24.79 -2.67
C ALA A 101 -6.03 24.43 -1.76
N GLY A 102 -6.16 23.42 -0.91
CA GLY A 102 -5.11 23.01 0.02
C GLY A 102 -3.87 22.44 -0.67
N PRO A 103 -2.73 22.38 0.03
CA PRO A 103 -1.52 21.77 -0.49
C PRO A 103 -1.75 20.28 -0.73
N VAL A 104 -1.33 19.78 -1.90
CA VAL A 104 -1.44 18.35 -2.22
C VAL A 104 -0.37 17.56 -1.45
N PRO A 105 -0.76 16.55 -0.65
CA PRO A 105 0.19 15.71 0.07
C PRO A 105 1.14 14.97 -0.87
N VAL A 106 2.41 14.85 -0.45
CA VAL A 106 3.51 14.34 -1.29
C VAL A 106 3.30 12.89 -1.73
N ASP A 107 2.69 12.07 -0.89
CA ASP A 107 2.44 10.66 -1.17
C ASP A 107 1.32 10.42 -2.20
N LEU A 108 0.47 11.40 -2.48
CA LEU A 108 -0.48 11.34 -3.61
C LEU A 108 0.18 11.63 -4.97
N VAL A 109 1.38 12.20 -4.99
CA VAL A 109 2.06 12.60 -6.22
C VAL A 109 3.39 11.89 -6.46
N THR A 110 3.91 11.18 -5.44
CA THR A 110 5.15 10.40 -5.54
C THR A 110 4.86 8.90 -5.44
N THR A 111 5.60 8.12 -6.23
CA THR A 111 5.47 6.64 -6.19
C THR A 111 6.06 6.07 -4.91
N SER A 112 5.54 4.92 -4.45
CA SER A 112 6.20 4.13 -3.42
C SER A 112 7.46 3.45 -3.96
N GLY A 113 8.40 3.10 -3.08
CA GLY A 113 9.63 2.39 -3.46
C GLY A 113 9.38 0.96 -3.95
N SER A 114 8.33 0.32 -3.46
CA SER A 114 7.92 -1.02 -3.88
C SER A 114 6.97 -1.03 -5.08
N GLY A 115 6.23 0.07 -5.32
CA GLY A 115 5.11 0.11 -6.24
C GLY A 115 3.88 -0.69 -5.78
N LEU A 116 3.92 -1.26 -4.57
CA LEU A 116 2.88 -2.15 -4.03
C LEU A 116 2.22 -1.62 -2.75
N ASP A 117 2.72 -0.51 -2.20
CA ASP A 117 2.31 0.02 -0.90
C ASP A 117 0.82 0.40 -0.86
N PRO A 118 -0.01 -0.23 -0.01
CA PRO A 118 -1.42 0.08 0.13
C PRO A 118 -1.69 1.31 1.00
N HIS A 119 -0.67 1.92 1.59
CA HIS A 119 -0.82 2.96 2.58
C HIS A 119 -0.60 4.36 2.02
N ILE A 120 -1.33 5.30 2.62
CA ILE A 120 -1.13 6.74 2.47
C ILE A 120 -1.01 7.38 3.86
N THR A 121 -0.48 8.59 3.92
CA THR A 121 -0.46 9.35 5.18
C THR A 121 -1.87 9.76 5.61
N PRO A 122 -2.12 9.98 6.92
CA PRO A 122 -3.37 10.58 7.39
C PRO A 122 -3.70 11.91 6.71
N ALA A 123 -2.67 12.73 6.43
CA ALA A 123 -2.85 13.98 5.69
C ALA A 123 -3.39 13.75 4.28
N ALA A 124 -2.88 12.74 3.57
CA ALA A 124 -3.36 12.38 2.24
C ALA A 124 -4.78 11.81 2.24
N ALA A 125 -5.14 11.04 3.27
CA ALA A 125 -6.50 10.56 3.43
C ALA A 125 -7.47 11.72 3.71
N LEU A 126 -7.15 12.57 4.69
CA LEU A 126 -7.98 13.72 5.07
C LEU A 126 -8.13 14.75 3.92
N HIS A 127 -7.07 14.95 3.12
CA HIS A 127 -7.12 15.81 1.93
C HIS A 127 -8.18 15.36 0.92
N GLN A 128 -8.48 14.06 0.84
CA GLN A 128 -9.44 13.50 -0.11
C GLN A 128 -10.89 13.47 0.42
N VAL A 129 -11.12 13.71 1.72
CA VAL A 129 -12.45 13.65 2.34
C VAL A 129 -13.48 14.51 1.63
N PRO A 130 -13.23 15.80 1.27
CA PRO A 130 -14.23 16.63 0.61
C PRO A 130 -14.69 16.07 -0.74
N ARG A 131 -13.77 15.53 -1.52
CA ARG A 131 -14.08 14.90 -2.82
C ARG A 131 -14.95 13.66 -2.66
N VAL A 132 -14.56 12.77 -1.73
CA VAL A 132 -15.27 11.51 -1.49
C VAL A 132 -16.67 11.80 -0.93
N ALA A 133 -16.79 12.72 0.01
CA ALA A 133 -18.06 13.12 0.62
C ALA A 133 -19.03 13.67 -0.43
N ARG A 134 -18.58 14.57 -1.31
CA ARG A 134 -19.41 15.09 -2.41
C ARG A 134 -19.83 14.00 -3.38
N ALA A 135 -18.91 13.12 -3.77
CA ALA A 135 -19.22 12.04 -4.71
C ALA A 135 -20.22 11.02 -4.16
N ARG A 136 -20.29 10.87 -2.84
CA ARG A 136 -21.21 9.95 -2.16
C ARG A 136 -22.45 10.64 -1.56
N ASN A 137 -22.58 11.95 -1.70
CA ASN A 137 -23.68 12.75 -1.14
C ASN A 137 -23.89 12.56 0.37
N LEU A 138 -22.80 12.47 1.13
CA LEU A 138 -22.81 12.32 2.58
C LEU A 138 -21.95 13.41 3.23
N GLY A 139 -22.23 13.72 4.50
CA GLY A 139 -21.50 14.74 5.24
C GLY A 139 -20.03 14.38 5.47
N GLU A 140 -19.13 15.36 5.33
CA GLU A 140 -17.66 15.17 5.48
C GLU A 140 -17.25 14.61 6.84
N GLU A 141 -17.98 14.97 7.91
CA GLU A 141 -17.68 14.53 9.28
C GLU A 141 -17.68 13.00 9.42
N ARG A 142 -18.60 12.32 8.73
CA ARG A 142 -18.64 10.85 8.75
C ARG A 142 -17.38 10.23 8.11
N PHE A 143 -16.91 10.82 7.01
CA PHE A 143 -15.71 10.34 6.32
C PHE A 143 -14.44 10.70 7.08
N ARG A 144 -14.41 11.86 7.74
CA ARG A 144 -13.32 12.25 8.63
C ARG A 144 -13.18 11.26 9.79
N ALA A 145 -14.28 10.97 10.47
CA ALA A 145 -14.30 9.97 11.55
C ALA A 145 -13.89 8.58 11.06
N LEU A 146 -14.33 8.17 9.84
CA LEU A 146 -13.90 6.92 9.24
C LEU A 146 -12.38 6.90 9.01
N VAL A 147 -11.81 7.94 8.41
CA VAL A 147 -10.36 8.05 8.20
C VAL A 147 -9.63 7.97 9.53
N GLU A 148 -10.07 8.72 10.55
CA GLU A 148 -9.44 8.74 11.88
C GLU A 148 -9.45 7.35 12.53
N SER A 149 -10.53 6.58 12.38
CA SER A 149 -10.60 5.19 12.89
C SER A 149 -9.69 4.20 12.16
N HIS A 150 -9.21 4.55 10.96
CA HIS A 150 -8.30 3.73 10.14
C HIS A 150 -6.84 4.18 10.24
N ILE A 151 -6.53 5.17 11.09
CA ILE A 151 -5.14 5.57 11.30
C ILE A 151 -4.42 4.49 12.12
N GLU A 152 -3.44 3.86 11.48
CA GLU A 152 -2.50 2.98 12.14
C GLU A 152 -1.36 3.80 12.73
N GLU A 153 -1.14 3.68 14.05
CA GLU A 153 -0.07 4.35 14.75
C GLU A 153 1.30 3.69 14.47
N ARG A 154 2.37 4.36 14.87
CA ARG A 154 3.73 3.85 14.77
C ARG A 154 3.87 2.54 15.57
N THR A 155 4.60 1.59 15.03
CA THR A 155 4.91 0.34 15.75
C THR A 155 5.66 0.65 17.04
N PHE A 156 5.12 0.20 18.17
CA PHE A 156 5.61 0.53 19.53
C PHE A 156 5.70 2.04 19.84
N GLY A 157 4.97 2.87 19.11
CA GLY A 157 5.00 4.33 19.23
C GLY A 157 6.26 5.01 18.68
N LEU A 158 7.22 4.24 18.16
CA LEU A 158 8.55 4.73 17.75
C LEU A 158 8.86 4.45 16.29
N LEU A 159 8.54 3.26 15.77
CA LEU A 159 8.99 2.80 14.47
C LEU A 159 7.96 3.07 13.38
N GLY A 160 8.44 3.58 12.25
CA GLY A 160 7.61 3.87 11.08
C GLY A 160 6.87 5.20 11.19
N GLU A 161 5.92 5.41 10.29
CA GLU A 161 5.06 6.60 10.21
C GLU A 161 3.60 6.20 10.42
N ARG A 162 2.77 7.16 10.88
CA ARG A 162 1.32 7.00 10.91
C ARG A 162 0.81 6.84 9.48
N ARG A 163 -0.09 5.88 9.27
CA ARG A 163 -0.54 5.52 7.93
C ARG A 163 -2.00 5.08 7.94
N VAL A 164 -2.60 5.08 6.76
CA VAL A 164 -3.97 4.60 6.52
C VAL A 164 -3.93 3.61 5.37
N ASN A 165 -4.43 2.41 5.57
CA ASN A 165 -4.56 1.41 4.51
C ASN A 165 -5.77 1.74 3.63
N VAL A 166 -5.53 2.15 2.39
CA VAL A 166 -6.57 2.62 1.46
C VAL A 166 -7.56 1.52 1.09
N LEU A 167 -7.09 0.27 0.97
CA LEU A 167 -7.97 -0.86 0.64
C LEU A 167 -8.98 -1.13 1.76
N LEU A 168 -8.51 -1.14 3.01
CA LEU A 168 -9.37 -1.35 4.17
C LEU A 168 -10.34 -0.18 4.36
N LEU A 169 -9.84 1.04 4.22
CA LEU A 169 -10.64 2.26 4.28
C LEU A 169 -11.77 2.24 3.25
N ASN A 170 -11.47 1.95 1.98
CA ASN A 170 -12.48 1.91 0.92
C ASN A 170 -13.50 0.78 1.11
N ARG A 171 -13.07 -0.36 1.64
CA ARG A 171 -13.99 -1.46 1.97
C ARG A 171 -14.99 -1.06 3.06
N ASP A 172 -14.54 -0.40 4.12
CA ASP A 172 -15.40 0.00 5.21
C ASP A 172 -16.23 1.24 4.84
N LEU A 173 -15.75 2.06 3.90
CA LEU A 173 -16.52 3.11 3.23
C LEU A 173 -17.76 2.54 2.50
N ASP A 174 -17.62 1.42 1.79
CA ASP A 174 -18.75 0.77 1.11
C ASP A 174 -19.76 0.19 2.11
N ARG A 175 -19.29 -0.33 3.24
CA ARG A 175 -20.16 -0.81 4.34
C ARG A 175 -20.97 0.31 4.99
N LEU A 176 -20.37 1.49 5.18
CA LEU A 176 -21.09 2.66 5.72
C LEU A 176 -22.27 3.06 4.83
N GLN A 177 -22.13 2.95 3.53
CA GLN A 177 -23.19 3.29 2.58
C GLN A 177 -24.29 2.22 2.56
N ALA A 178 -23.93 0.95 2.69
CA ALA A 178 -24.88 -0.16 2.74
C ALA A 178 -25.71 -0.21 4.04
N GLY A 179 -25.18 0.32 5.15
CA GLY A 179 -25.87 0.34 6.46
C GLY A 179 -26.65 1.62 6.77
N GLY A 180 -26.66 2.59 5.86
CA GLY A 180 -27.29 3.91 6.04
C GLY A 180 -28.53 4.15 5.16
N GLY A 181 -29.12 3.08 4.57
CA GLY A 181 -30.36 3.10 3.80
C GLY A 181 -31.55 2.69 4.63
#